data_f53dc523518b464eaf3d9797e6025b0f
#
_entry.id   f53dc523518b464eaf3d9797e6025b0f
#
_cell.length_a   1.000
_cell.length_b   1.000
_cell.length_c   1.000
_cell.angle_alpha   90.00
_cell.angle_beta   90.00
_cell.angle_gamma   90.00
#
_symmetry.space_group_name_H-M   'P 1'
#
loop_
_entity.id
_entity.type
_entity.pdbx_description
1 polymer ?
#
loop_
_entity_poly.entity_id
_entity_poly.type
_entity_poly.pdbx_seq_one_letter_code
_entity_poly.pdbx_strand_id
1 'polypeptide(L)'
;MNYNKISIAAIAAGMFAAGSAFAQNAEIATWSGFRKGAASFTFDDGAPSHVSDAGPTFKKYGYKGTFNLVVNWNPNWSGFQGLADEGHEIASHSNSHGNNMSGEEESSKKNIQGKINQKYGIITVAYPNCNVPNESAVLKNYIVGRICNGSWQSMSDDMGKDGPSNWAKVPANMTGSEGQVKSTNDFTSRMQKVVQSGGWVAFLTHGFQGKTNGSANYSPTDLNAIDGALKWAQQNDKDIWVAPMGFVAMYIKERKASKIEAQDGGAANTMTFELKHNIADNISKYDYPLSIRVKSDWSKVEVTQGDAKLESKVDGGYIYFDAVPNEGKIVVKNAAAAPESSSSAEQPTSSSSVNPESSSSETALPMQAFDGRQLAAYVDASGYITVQNAQGLNITVFNSLGNVVRTTKGIGLVQKVYSGAKGMYVVKIGNRAWTLKIK
;
A
#
# COMPACT_ATOMS: atom_id res chain seq x y z
N MET A 1 -36.66 11.88 -76.66
CA MET A 1 -36.35 10.55 -76.17
C MET A 1 -35.24 10.68 -75.13
N ASN A 2 -35.64 10.72 -73.90
CA ASN A 2 -34.65 10.86 -72.78
C ASN A 2 -34.59 9.55 -72.02
N TYR A 3 -33.43 8.95 -71.99
CA TYR A 3 -33.13 7.78 -71.15
C TYR A 3 -32.65 8.21 -69.80
N ASN A 4 -33.40 7.86 -68.75
CA ASN A 4 -33.01 7.96 -67.36
C ASN A 4 -31.91 6.93 -67.03
N LYS A 5 -30.75 7.42 -66.54
CA LYS A 5 -29.73 6.57 -65.89
C LYS A 5 -30.03 6.48 -64.39
N ILE A 6 -30.39 5.30 -63.94
CA ILE A 6 -30.54 4.96 -62.54
C ILE A 6 -29.11 4.67 -62.01
N SER A 7 -28.64 5.51 -61.10
CA SER A 7 -27.40 5.27 -60.36
C SER A 7 -27.70 4.43 -59.13
N ILE A 8 -27.14 3.24 -59.05
CA ILE A 8 -27.17 2.41 -57.84
C ILE A 8 -26.06 2.94 -56.92
N ALA A 9 -26.44 3.63 -55.84
CA ALA A 9 -25.53 3.95 -54.77
C ALA A 9 -25.48 2.76 -53.80
N ALA A 10 -24.32 2.16 -53.74
CA ALA A 10 -24.02 1.07 -52.77
C ALA A 10 -23.99 1.64 -51.37
N ILE A 11 -24.80 1.04 -50.52
CA ILE A 11 -24.79 1.27 -49.05
C ILE A 11 -23.58 0.53 -48.47
N ALA A 12 -22.58 1.29 -48.12
CA ALA A 12 -21.54 0.85 -47.23
C ALA A 12 -21.56 1.78 -45.99
N ALA A 13 -22.46 1.51 -45.09
CA ALA A 13 -22.50 2.20 -43.80
C ALA A 13 -22.78 1.20 -42.71
N GLY A 14 -21.87 1.10 -41.81
CA GLY A 14 -22.17 0.55 -40.49
C GLY A 14 -21.31 -0.58 -39.99
N MET A 15 -20.07 -0.30 -39.65
CA MET A 15 -19.32 -1.05 -38.61
C MET A 15 -18.16 -0.17 -38.13
N PHE A 16 -18.44 0.92 -37.44
CA PHE A 16 -17.46 1.65 -36.65
C PHE A 16 -18.19 2.50 -35.64
N ALA A 17 -18.61 1.92 -34.52
CA ALA A 17 -19.01 2.68 -33.33
C ALA A 17 -19.20 1.74 -32.12
N ALA A 18 -18.19 1.00 -31.72
CA ALA A 18 -18.22 0.28 -30.46
C ALA A 18 -16.97 0.56 -29.58
N GLY A 19 -16.00 1.36 -30.06
CA GLY A 19 -14.73 1.58 -29.37
C GLY A 19 -14.66 2.77 -28.41
N SER A 20 -15.59 3.72 -28.46
CA SER A 20 -15.43 5.01 -27.75
C SER A 20 -16.25 5.19 -26.48
N ALA A 21 -17.08 4.23 -26.08
CA ALA A 21 -17.93 4.35 -24.89
C ALA A 21 -17.22 4.03 -23.56
N PHE A 22 -16.05 3.40 -23.59
CA PHE A 22 -15.33 2.97 -22.39
C PHE A 22 -14.32 4.01 -21.86
N ALA A 23 -13.98 5.03 -22.62
CA ALA A 23 -12.93 5.99 -22.32
C ALA A 23 -13.18 6.91 -21.10
N GLN A 24 -14.38 6.96 -20.57
CA GLN A 24 -14.75 7.93 -19.50
C GLN A 24 -14.96 7.32 -18.11
N ASN A 25 -14.65 6.05 -17.88
CA ASN A 25 -15.17 5.32 -16.74
C ASN A 25 -14.16 4.86 -15.67
N ALA A 26 -12.89 5.28 -15.77
CA ALA A 26 -11.89 4.98 -14.75
C ALA A 26 -11.64 6.20 -13.87
N GLU A 27 -11.57 6.00 -12.56
CA GLU A 27 -11.23 7.06 -11.61
C GLU A 27 -10.22 6.60 -10.57
N ILE A 28 -9.40 7.54 -10.09
CA ILE A 28 -8.45 7.34 -8.99
C ILE A 28 -9.14 7.78 -7.70
N ALA A 29 -9.10 6.94 -6.68
CA ALA A 29 -9.69 7.23 -5.38
C ALA A 29 -9.01 8.40 -4.68
N THR A 30 -9.76 9.20 -3.95
CA THR A 30 -9.21 10.24 -3.08
C THR A 30 -8.32 9.65 -2.00
N TRP A 31 -8.75 8.56 -1.36
CA TRP A 31 -8.03 7.80 -0.36
C TRP A 31 -7.98 6.33 -0.76
N SER A 32 -6.91 5.64 -0.35
CA SER A 32 -6.74 4.22 -0.65
C SER A 32 -7.99 3.40 -0.28
N GLY A 33 -8.42 2.51 -1.18
CA GLY A 33 -9.61 1.68 -1.02
C GLY A 33 -10.94 2.45 -1.11
N PHE A 34 -10.96 3.64 -1.74
CA PHE A 34 -12.16 4.51 -1.84
C PHE A 34 -12.73 4.94 -0.49
N ARG A 35 -11.88 5.02 0.54
CA ARG A 35 -12.25 5.53 1.86
C ARG A 35 -12.53 7.02 1.82
N LYS A 36 -13.18 7.53 2.87
CA LYS A 36 -13.64 8.93 2.95
C LYS A 36 -12.61 9.86 3.58
N GLY A 37 -11.74 9.35 4.45
CA GLY A 37 -10.70 10.12 5.15
C GLY A 37 -9.48 9.28 5.48
N ALA A 38 -8.41 9.94 5.94
CA ALA A 38 -7.16 9.28 6.33
C ALA A 38 -6.71 9.68 7.74
N ALA A 39 -5.98 8.79 8.42
CA ALA A 39 -5.32 9.06 9.69
C ALA A 39 -3.91 8.46 9.72
N SER A 40 -2.96 9.21 10.31
CA SER A 40 -1.59 8.75 10.53
C SER A 40 -1.22 8.90 12.00
N PHE A 41 -0.63 7.85 12.57
CA PHE A 41 -0.09 7.86 13.92
C PHE A 41 1.43 7.91 13.81
N THR A 42 2.04 8.93 14.42
CA THR A 42 3.50 9.11 14.43
C THR A 42 4.04 9.06 15.85
N PHE A 43 5.21 8.45 16.02
CA PHE A 43 5.84 8.19 17.30
C PHE A 43 7.25 8.76 17.29
N ASP A 44 7.56 9.69 18.21
CA ASP A 44 8.82 10.41 18.25
C ASP A 44 9.82 9.77 19.22
N ASP A 45 11.10 10.08 19.03
CA ASP A 45 12.21 9.76 19.93
C ASP A 45 12.74 8.31 19.90
N GLY A 46 12.11 7.42 19.16
CA GLY A 46 12.57 6.04 19.06
C GLY A 46 12.52 5.26 20.37
N ALA A 47 11.46 5.44 21.19
CA ALA A 47 11.32 4.79 22.49
C ALA A 47 11.36 3.26 22.42
N PRO A 48 11.92 2.56 23.45
CA PRO A 48 11.79 1.12 23.56
C PRO A 48 10.34 0.62 23.51
N SER A 49 9.41 1.36 24.14
CA SER A 49 7.97 1.05 24.15
C SER A 49 7.32 1.14 22.75
N HIS A 50 7.92 1.81 21.77
CA HIS A 50 7.44 1.77 20.41
C HIS A 50 7.56 0.37 19.80
N VAL A 51 8.66 -0.33 20.09
CA VAL A 51 8.89 -1.70 19.60
C VAL A 51 8.07 -2.71 20.42
N SER A 52 8.09 -2.59 21.76
CA SER A 52 7.48 -3.59 22.65
C SER A 52 5.96 -3.46 22.78
N ASP A 53 5.40 -2.26 22.59
CA ASP A 53 4.00 -1.97 22.88
C ASP A 53 3.24 -1.40 21.67
N ALA A 54 3.73 -0.33 21.01
CA ALA A 54 3.03 0.24 19.86
C ALA A 54 2.97 -0.73 18.68
N GLY A 55 4.08 -1.31 18.25
CA GLY A 55 4.12 -2.28 17.16
C GLY A 55 3.10 -3.41 17.31
N PRO A 56 3.09 -4.16 18.43
CA PRO A 56 2.09 -5.19 18.70
C PRO A 56 0.64 -4.67 18.71
N THR A 57 0.40 -3.46 19.25
CA THR A 57 -0.92 -2.85 19.26
C THR A 57 -1.41 -2.56 17.84
N PHE A 58 -0.58 -2.00 16.97
CA PHE A 58 -0.91 -1.78 15.57
C PHE A 58 -1.13 -3.09 14.81
N LYS A 59 -0.28 -4.08 15.05
CA LYS A 59 -0.36 -5.41 14.43
C LYS A 59 -1.68 -6.11 14.73
N LYS A 60 -2.19 -5.98 15.95
CA LYS A 60 -3.48 -6.53 16.41
C LYS A 60 -4.64 -6.12 15.48
N TYR A 61 -4.60 -4.91 14.94
CA TYR A 61 -5.63 -4.36 14.06
C TYR A 61 -5.25 -4.33 12.57
N GLY A 62 -4.03 -4.76 12.22
CA GLY A 62 -3.54 -4.77 10.84
C GLY A 62 -3.07 -3.41 10.33
N TYR A 63 -2.95 -2.39 11.18
CA TYR A 63 -2.52 -1.05 10.81
C TYR A 63 -1.01 -0.84 10.94
N LYS A 64 -0.53 0.29 10.39
CA LYS A 64 0.88 0.70 10.41
C LYS A 64 0.98 2.16 10.84
N GLY A 65 2.07 2.50 11.52
CA GLY A 65 2.39 3.86 11.96
C GLY A 65 3.78 4.30 11.48
N THR A 66 4.17 5.52 11.83
CA THR A 66 5.47 6.13 11.51
C THR A 66 6.28 6.29 12.79
N PHE A 67 7.53 5.84 12.79
CA PHE A 67 8.44 5.94 13.93
C PHE A 67 9.62 6.84 13.59
N ASN A 68 9.71 7.99 14.25
CA ASN A 68 10.71 9.02 14.03
C ASN A 68 11.89 8.80 14.98
N LEU A 69 13.07 8.50 14.46
CA LEU A 69 14.23 8.09 15.25
C LEU A 69 15.27 9.21 15.39
N VAL A 70 15.75 9.40 16.61
CA VAL A 70 16.94 10.21 16.92
C VAL A 70 18.17 9.33 16.84
N VAL A 71 19.06 9.59 15.88
CA VAL A 71 20.20 8.72 15.58
C VAL A 71 21.13 8.55 16.78
N ASN A 72 21.52 9.66 17.42
CA ASN A 72 22.51 9.67 18.50
C ASN A 72 21.97 9.11 19.82
N TRP A 73 20.67 8.88 19.94
CA TRP A 73 20.11 8.19 21.11
C TRP A 73 20.19 6.68 20.99
N ASN A 74 20.81 6.18 19.92
CA ASN A 74 21.04 4.78 19.65
C ASN A 74 19.78 3.90 19.88
N PRO A 75 18.71 4.14 19.14
CA PRO A 75 17.47 3.39 19.28
C PRO A 75 17.70 1.89 19.03
N ASN A 76 16.75 1.05 19.43
CA ASN A 76 16.79 -0.38 19.14
C ASN A 76 16.68 -0.65 17.62
N TRP A 77 17.79 -0.49 16.89
CA TRP A 77 17.83 -0.60 15.42
C TRP A 77 17.23 -1.91 14.90
N SER A 78 17.50 -3.06 15.56
CA SER A 78 16.94 -4.34 15.14
C SER A 78 15.43 -4.42 15.37
N GLY A 79 14.94 -3.86 16.48
CA GLY A 79 13.50 -3.77 16.75
C GLY A 79 12.80 -2.87 15.75
N PHE A 80 13.37 -1.71 15.42
CA PHE A 80 12.80 -0.82 14.40
C PHE A 80 12.92 -1.40 12.99
N GLN A 81 13.97 -2.18 12.66
CA GLN A 81 13.99 -2.95 11.42
C GLN A 81 12.84 -3.95 11.37
N GLY A 82 12.55 -4.64 12.49
CA GLY A 82 11.40 -5.54 12.59
C GLY A 82 10.06 -4.81 12.31
N LEU A 83 9.89 -3.59 12.81
CA LEU A 83 8.72 -2.76 12.50
C LEU A 83 8.69 -2.36 11.01
N ALA A 84 9.83 -2.01 10.41
CA ALA A 84 9.92 -1.72 8.97
C ALA A 84 9.56 -2.95 8.13
N ASP A 85 10.05 -4.14 8.52
CA ASP A 85 9.73 -5.42 7.86
C ASP A 85 8.23 -5.78 7.97
N GLU A 86 7.58 -5.34 9.03
CA GLU A 86 6.12 -5.44 9.19
C GLU A 86 5.35 -4.38 8.41
N GLY A 87 6.04 -3.38 7.80
CA GLY A 87 5.47 -2.33 6.95
C GLY A 87 5.14 -1.04 7.65
N HIS A 88 5.61 -0.84 8.85
CA HIS A 88 5.64 0.49 9.43
C HIS A 88 6.67 1.37 8.71
N GLU A 89 6.50 2.67 8.80
CA GLU A 89 7.48 3.64 8.31
C GLU A 89 8.47 3.99 9.42
N ILE A 90 9.75 3.87 9.13
CA ILE A 90 10.81 4.45 9.95
C ILE A 90 11.21 5.78 9.32
N ALA A 91 11.27 6.81 10.13
CA ALA A 91 11.46 8.18 9.72
C ALA A 91 12.54 8.89 10.56
N SER A 92 12.92 10.09 10.16
CA SER A 92 13.94 10.86 10.86
C SER A 92 13.36 11.74 11.96
N HIS A 93 14.08 11.82 13.08
CA HIS A 93 13.91 12.84 14.12
C HIS A 93 15.24 13.54 14.42
N SER A 94 16.02 13.83 13.36
CA SER A 94 17.39 14.35 13.39
C SER A 94 18.47 13.36 13.87
N ASN A 95 19.72 13.80 13.87
CA ASN A 95 20.80 13.05 14.53
C ASN A 95 20.82 13.33 16.03
N SER A 96 20.80 14.62 16.40
CA SER A 96 21.17 15.06 17.75
C SER A 96 19.99 15.37 18.66
N HIS A 97 18.77 15.53 18.11
CA HIS A 97 17.63 16.15 18.80
C HIS A 97 17.98 17.52 19.38
N GLY A 98 18.80 18.29 18.67
CA GLY A 98 19.15 19.66 19.06
C GLY A 98 17.94 20.60 19.04
N ASN A 99 18.18 21.90 19.26
CA ASN A 99 17.11 22.89 19.28
C ASN A 99 16.30 22.96 17.96
N ASN A 100 17.01 22.74 16.85
CA ASN A 100 16.44 22.40 15.54
C ASN A 100 17.40 21.46 14.83
N MET A 101 16.99 20.87 13.70
CA MET A 101 17.81 19.94 12.95
C MET A 101 18.60 20.57 11.80
N SER A 102 18.78 21.89 11.82
CA SER A 102 19.46 22.61 10.73
C SER A 102 20.86 22.06 10.47
N GLY A 103 21.11 21.68 9.21
CA GLY A 103 22.36 21.03 8.80
C GLY A 103 22.42 19.53 9.02
N GLU A 104 21.40 18.92 9.62
CA GLU A 104 21.31 17.47 9.83
C GLU A 104 20.35 16.76 8.85
N GLU A 105 19.67 17.50 7.98
CA GLU A 105 18.59 16.97 7.12
C GLU A 105 19.06 15.77 6.26
N GLU A 106 20.20 15.94 5.57
CA GLU A 106 20.76 14.88 4.74
C GLU A 106 21.45 13.79 5.55
N SER A 107 22.23 14.20 6.58
CA SER A 107 23.03 13.27 7.36
C SER A 107 22.17 12.34 8.21
N SER A 108 21.10 12.83 8.84
CA SER A 108 20.18 11.99 9.61
C SER A 108 19.45 10.99 8.72
N LYS A 109 19.01 11.40 7.53
CA LYS A 109 18.45 10.50 6.53
C LYS A 109 19.41 9.36 6.18
N LYS A 110 20.66 9.70 5.82
CA LYS A 110 21.69 8.73 5.44
C LYS A 110 22.05 7.78 6.58
N ASN A 111 22.16 8.31 7.79
CA ASN A 111 22.50 7.51 8.96
C ASN A 111 21.42 6.48 9.29
N ILE A 112 20.13 6.85 9.19
CA ILE A 112 19.04 5.91 9.38
C ILE A 112 18.98 4.90 8.23
N GLN A 113 19.14 5.33 6.97
CA GLN A 113 19.21 4.44 5.81
C GLN A 113 20.35 3.40 5.89
N GLY A 114 21.44 3.75 6.54
CA GLY A 114 22.55 2.82 6.83
C GLY A 114 22.21 1.74 7.86
N LYS A 115 21.10 1.87 8.58
CA LYS A 115 20.65 0.95 9.64
C LYS A 115 19.32 0.26 9.32
N ILE A 116 18.45 0.94 8.57
CA ILE A 116 17.07 0.50 8.27
C ILE A 116 16.91 0.33 6.75
N ASN A 117 16.50 -0.85 6.35
CA ASN A 117 16.08 -1.14 4.99
C ASN A 117 14.56 -1.16 4.91
N GLN A 118 13.98 -0.25 4.14
CA GLN A 118 12.54 -0.19 3.88
C GLN A 118 12.27 0.28 2.45
N LYS A 119 11.11 -0.10 1.91
CA LYS A 119 10.78 0.04 0.47
C LYS A 119 10.99 1.46 -0.06
N TYR A 120 10.48 2.48 0.64
CA TYR A 120 10.48 3.86 0.13
C TYR A 120 11.66 4.71 0.64
N GLY A 121 12.59 4.10 1.40
CA GLY A 121 13.67 4.84 2.07
C GLY A 121 13.13 5.74 3.20
N ILE A 122 13.96 6.65 3.69
CA ILE A 122 13.57 7.60 4.75
C ILE A 122 13.02 8.86 4.07
N ILE A 123 11.70 8.98 4.04
CA ILE A 123 10.98 10.01 3.28
C ILE A 123 10.26 11.05 4.14
N THR A 124 10.16 10.80 5.44
CA THR A 124 9.52 11.68 6.42
C THR A 124 10.52 12.14 7.47
N VAL A 125 10.38 13.38 7.93
CA VAL A 125 11.08 13.91 9.10
C VAL A 125 10.09 14.58 10.05
N ALA A 126 10.24 14.33 11.36
CA ALA A 126 9.62 15.11 12.41
C ALA A 126 10.66 16.07 12.99
N TYR A 127 10.27 17.31 13.24
CA TYR A 127 11.22 18.29 13.77
C TYR A 127 11.35 18.22 15.29
N PRO A 128 12.58 18.08 15.83
CA PRO A 128 12.82 18.24 17.25
C PRO A 128 12.26 19.57 17.77
N ASN A 129 11.61 19.53 18.92
CA ASN A 129 11.03 20.72 19.58
C ASN A 129 10.06 21.51 18.67
N CYS A 130 9.53 20.89 17.63
CA CYS A 130 8.65 21.52 16.63
C CYS A 130 9.29 22.70 15.85
N ASN A 131 10.59 22.88 15.95
CA ASN A 131 11.32 23.97 15.32
C ASN A 131 11.68 23.63 13.88
N VAL A 132 11.05 24.32 12.93
CA VAL A 132 11.26 24.13 11.50
C VAL A 132 12.61 24.70 11.09
N PRO A 133 13.52 23.90 10.49
CA PRO A 133 14.77 24.41 9.92
C PRO A 133 14.51 25.09 8.58
N ASN A 134 15.51 25.12 7.71
CA ASN A 134 15.34 25.59 6.34
C ASN A 134 14.40 24.64 5.55
N GLU A 135 13.22 25.12 5.19
CA GLU A 135 12.19 24.34 4.49
C GLU A 135 12.68 23.75 3.16
N SER A 136 13.49 24.51 2.41
CA SER A 136 14.06 24.04 1.14
C SER A 136 15.07 22.91 1.35
N ALA A 137 15.87 22.95 2.42
CA ALA A 137 16.78 21.87 2.77
C ALA A 137 16.00 20.58 3.16
N VAL A 138 14.91 20.75 3.90
CA VAL A 138 14.00 19.64 4.24
C VAL A 138 13.41 19.02 2.97
N LEU A 139 12.75 19.82 2.13
CA LEU A 139 12.06 19.33 0.93
C LEU A 139 13.01 18.81 -0.16
N LYS A 140 14.31 19.09 -0.05
CA LYS A 140 15.34 18.44 -0.89
C LYS A 140 15.59 16.97 -0.46
N ASN A 141 15.37 16.65 0.81
CA ASN A 141 15.68 15.34 1.39
C ASN A 141 14.44 14.50 1.71
N TYR A 142 13.33 15.12 2.06
CA TYR A 142 12.12 14.46 2.55
C TYR A 142 10.88 14.94 1.79
N ILE A 143 9.90 14.08 1.64
CA ILE A 143 8.60 14.47 1.05
C ILE A 143 7.67 15.12 2.08
N VAL A 144 7.94 14.91 3.37
CA VAL A 144 7.17 15.42 4.52
C VAL A 144 8.10 15.94 5.60
N GLY A 145 7.86 17.16 6.06
CA GLY A 145 8.38 17.70 7.32
C GLY A 145 7.21 17.94 8.29
N ARG A 146 7.16 17.19 9.41
CA ARG A 146 6.07 17.26 10.39
C ARG A 146 6.41 18.23 11.52
N ILE A 147 5.48 19.19 11.75
CA ILE A 147 5.46 20.08 12.93
C ILE A 147 4.49 19.55 13.97
N CYS A 148 4.52 20.14 15.17
CA CYS A 148 3.42 20.09 16.12
C CYS A 148 2.37 21.14 15.73
N ASN A 149 1.21 21.13 16.37
CA ASN A 149 0.26 22.22 16.24
C ASN A 149 0.86 23.49 16.86
N GLY A 150 1.10 24.48 16.04
CA GLY A 150 1.78 25.71 16.43
C GLY A 150 1.01 26.57 17.46
N SER A 151 -0.24 26.22 17.81
CA SER A 151 -0.96 26.83 18.92
C SER A 151 -1.90 25.83 19.57
N TRP A 152 -1.90 25.82 20.88
CA TRP A 152 -2.81 25.06 21.74
C TRP A 152 -4.30 25.37 21.48
N GLN A 153 -4.62 26.34 20.65
CA GLN A 153 -5.94 26.89 20.47
C GLN A 153 -6.61 26.60 19.14
N SER A 154 -5.86 26.19 18.11
CA SER A 154 -6.47 25.87 16.82
C SER A 154 -6.62 24.36 16.65
N MET A 155 -7.84 23.91 16.69
CA MET A 155 -8.23 22.51 16.39
C MET A 155 -8.32 22.22 14.89
N SER A 156 -7.76 23.08 14.05
CA SER A 156 -7.76 22.94 12.59
C SER A 156 -6.58 22.07 12.10
N ASP A 157 -6.40 20.91 12.72
CA ASP A 157 -5.23 20.08 12.51
C ASP A 157 -5.48 18.93 11.55
N ASP A 158 -6.67 18.89 10.96
CA ASP A 158 -7.00 18.04 9.85
C ASP A 158 -6.65 18.76 8.53
N MET A 159 -5.97 18.05 7.69
CA MET A 159 -5.62 18.47 6.35
C MET A 159 -6.72 18.05 5.38
N GLY A 160 -6.97 18.84 4.33
CA GLY A 160 -7.89 18.47 3.26
C GLY A 160 -7.40 17.27 2.44
N LYS A 161 -8.25 16.80 1.55
CA LYS A 161 -7.96 15.67 0.64
C LYS A 161 -6.67 15.84 -0.19
N ASP A 162 -6.24 17.08 -0.40
CA ASP A 162 -5.04 17.40 -1.19
C ASP A 162 -3.78 17.60 -0.35
N GLY A 163 -3.87 17.29 0.95
CA GLY A 163 -2.78 17.43 1.90
C GLY A 163 -2.59 18.87 2.39
N PRO A 164 -1.46 19.17 3.04
CA PRO A 164 -1.14 20.51 3.53
C PRO A 164 -0.77 21.44 2.38
N SER A 165 -0.93 22.73 2.60
CA SER A 165 -0.42 23.76 1.67
C SER A 165 1.12 23.80 1.62
N ASN A 166 1.79 23.41 2.71
CA ASN A 166 3.24 23.35 2.82
C ASN A 166 3.70 21.98 3.36
N TRP A 167 4.32 21.19 2.52
CA TRP A 167 4.81 19.84 2.87
C TRP A 167 6.00 19.83 3.86
N ALA A 168 6.66 20.98 4.04
CA ALA A 168 7.65 21.14 5.11
C ALA A 168 7.02 21.47 6.47
N LYS A 169 5.70 21.66 6.55
CA LYS A 169 4.99 22.04 7.78
C LYS A 169 3.69 21.26 7.93
N VAL A 170 3.79 19.93 7.90
CA VAL A 170 2.64 19.06 8.08
C VAL A 170 2.22 19.04 9.55
N PRO A 171 1.00 19.50 9.90
CA PRO A 171 0.57 19.55 11.29
C PRO A 171 0.27 18.16 11.84
N ALA A 172 0.43 18.01 13.16
CA ALA A 172 0.00 16.83 13.90
C ALA A 172 -0.54 17.19 15.26
N ASN A 173 -1.56 16.48 15.71
CA ASN A 173 -2.19 16.61 17.01
C ASN A 173 -1.34 15.93 18.08
N MET A 174 -0.80 16.68 19.03
CA MET A 174 -0.03 16.10 20.12
C MET A 174 -0.91 15.33 21.08
N THR A 175 -0.46 14.12 21.44
CA THR A 175 -1.14 13.22 22.36
C THR A 175 -0.48 13.23 23.75
N GLY A 176 -1.15 12.63 24.74
CA GLY A 176 -0.61 12.44 26.09
C GLY A 176 -0.91 13.58 27.05
N SER A 177 -0.18 13.61 28.17
CA SER A 177 -0.48 14.48 29.33
C SER A 177 -0.49 15.96 28.99
N GLU A 178 0.45 16.42 28.15
CA GLU A 178 0.57 17.83 27.71
C GLU A 178 -0.16 18.09 26.38
N GLY A 179 -0.62 17.03 25.70
CA GLY A 179 -1.32 17.11 24.43
C GLY A 179 -2.81 17.39 24.59
N GLN A 180 -3.46 17.61 23.46
CA GLN A 180 -4.92 17.78 23.37
C GLN A 180 -5.66 16.46 23.11
N VAL A 181 -4.93 15.38 22.82
CA VAL A 181 -5.47 14.06 22.53
C VAL A 181 -5.05 13.12 23.66
N LYS A 182 -5.96 12.84 24.59
CA LYS A 182 -5.67 12.08 25.82
C LYS A 182 -6.45 10.78 25.92
N SER A 183 -7.61 10.71 25.31
CA SER A 183 -8.55 9.59 25.43
C SER A 183 -8.88 9.00 24.07
N THR A 184 -9.43 7.78 24.06
CA THR A 184 -10.00 7.15 22.84
C THR A 184 -10.95 8.11 22.12
N ASN A 185 -11.81 8.81 22.86
CA ASN A 185 -12.78 9.73 22.25
C ASN A 185 -12.09 10.91 21.55
N ASP A 186 -10.97 11.41 22.07
CA ASP A 186 -10.25 12.51 21.42
C ASP A 186 -9.65 12.06 20.07
N PHE A 187 -9.13 10.83 19.99
CA PHE A 187 -8.67 10.25 18.74
C PHE A 187 -9.84 10.03 17.75
N THR A 188 -10.88 9.35 18.21
CA THR A 188 -12.00 8.95 17.34
C THR A 188 -12.79 10.14 16.82
N SER A 189 -12.99 11.18 17.63
CA SER A 189 -13.69 12.41 17.19
C SER A 189 -12.94 13.12 16.06
N ARG A 190 -11.59 13.15 16.08
CA ARG A 190 -10.78 13.71 15.00
C ARG A 190 -10.81 12.83 13.75
N MET A 191 -10.75 11.52 13.92
CA MET A 191 -10.89 10.58 12.80
C MET A 191 -12.29 10.64 12.16
N GLN A 192 -13.36 10.78 12.97
CA GLN A 192 -14.72 11.00 12.46
C GLN A 192 -14.83 12.32 11.68
N LYS A 193 -14.20 13.39 12.18
CA LYS A 193 -14.17 14.68 11.49
C LYS A 193 -13.57 14.56 10.09
N VAL A 194 -12.44 13.89 9.94
CA VAL A 194 -11.81 13.73 8.62
C VAL A 194 -12.59 12.77 7.70
N VAL A 195 -13.30 11.79 8.24
CA VAL A 195 -14.25 10.98 7.47
C VAL A 195 -15.39 11.84 6.91
N GLN A 196 -15.89 12.81 7.68
CA GLN A 196 -16.96 13.72 7.27
C GLN A 196 -16.48 14.80 6.29
N SER A 197 -15.27 15.34 6.50
CA SER A 197 -14.70 16.41 5.68
C SER A 197 -13.95 15.92 4.43
N GLY A 198 -13.64 14.62 4.36
CA GLY A 198 -12.79 14.07 3.31
C GLY A 198 -11.30 14.36 3.52
N GLY A 199 -10.88 14.64 4.76
CA GLY A 199 -9.54 15.09 5.10
C GLY A 199 -8.57 14.02 5.57
N TRP A 200 -7.43 14.50 6.11
CA TRP A 200 -6.37 13.70 6.74
C TRP A 200 -6.01 14.28 8.10
N VAL A 201 -5.89 13.46 9.11
CA VAL A 201 -5.42 13.83 10.46
C VAL A 201 -4.15 13.06 10.80
N ALA A 202 -3.20 13.74 11.43
CA ALA A 202 -2.00 13.12 11.98
C ALA A 202 -1.95 13.30 13.51
N PHE A 203 -1.44 12.27 14.19
CA PHE A 203 -1.20 12.26 15.63
C PHE A 203 0.29 12.17 15.91
N LEU A 204 0.75 12.93 16.91
CA LEU A 204 2.12 12.94 17.41
C LEU A 204 2.14 12.34 18.81
N THR A 205 2.84 11.26 19.01
CA THR A 205 2.96 10.52 20.27
C THR A 205 4.45 10.40 20.63
N HIS A 206 4.79 10.55 21.91
CA HIS A 206 6.11 10.17 22.44
C HIS A 206 6.00 8.77 23.09
N GLY A 207 6.41 8.61 24.34
CA GLY A 207 6.27 7.35 25.05
C GLY A 207 4.87 7.08 25.63
N PHE A 208 4.74 6.00 26.36
CA PHE A 208 3.48 5.57 26.96
C PHE A 208 3.51 5.61 28.48
N GLN A 209 2.35 5.88 29.10
CA GLN A 209 2.20 5.89 30.55
C GLN A 209 2.55 4.52 31.14
N GLY A 210 3.42 4.51 32.15
CA GLY A 210 3.84 3.31 32.86
C GLY A 210 4.70 2.32 32.04
N LYS A 211 5.25 2.77 30.91
CA LYS A 211 6.11 1.95 30.04
C LYS A 211 7.57 2.42 30.04
N THR A 212 8.45 1.59 29.49
CA THR A 212 9.86 1.95 29.32
C THR A 212 10.03 2.82 28.07
N ASN A 213 10.19 4.12 28.28
CA ASN A 213 10.21 5.09 27.19
C ASN A 213 11.62 5.61 26.82
N GLY A 214 12.64 5.33 27.64
CA GLY A 214 13.98 5.92 27.45
C GLY A 214 13.91 7.44 27.52
N SER A 215 14.37 8.12 26.48
CA SER A 215 14.32 9.59 26.38
C SER A 215 12.94 10.16 26.00
N ALA A 216 12.00 9.34 25.54
CA ALA A 216 10.67 9.74 25.07
C ALA A 216 9.64 9.89 26.20
N ASN A 217 10.02 10.55 27.29
CA ASN A 217 9.16 10.72 28.47
C ASN A 217 8.29 11.99 28.46
N TYR A 218 8.45 12.84 27.44
CA TYR A 218 7.61 14.02 27.31
C TYR A 218 6.19 13.62 26.90
N SER A 219 5.18 14.16 27.60
CA SER A 219 3.77 13.94 27.27
C SER A 219 3.38 12.46 27.03
N PRO A 220 3.63 11.54 27.98
CA PRO A 220 3.34 10.13 27.77
C PRO A 220 1.84 9.90 27.56
N THR A 221 1.51 9.06 26.57
CA THR A 221 0.14 8.76 26.15
C THR A 221 -0.36 7.47 26.81
N ASP A 222 -1.66 7.41 27.12
CA ASP A 222 -2.30 6.15 27.49
C ASP A 222 -2.39 5.23 26.25
N LEU A 223 -1.69 4.09 26.30
CA LEU A 223 -1.72 3.11 25.22
C LEU A 223 -3.14 2.57 24.95
N ASN A 224 -3.99 2.46 25.98
CA ASN A 224 -5.38 2.03 25.80
C ASN A 224 -6.19 3.03 24.98
N ALA A 225 -5.85 4.31 25.02
CA ALA A 225 -6.50 5.31 24.17
C ALA A 225 -6.19 5.06 22.68
N ILE A 226 -4.96 4.69 22.37
CA ILE A 226 -4.56 4.31 21.00
C ILE A 226 -5.19 2.96 20.60
N ASP A 227 -5.17 1.95 21.48
CA ASP A 227 -5.82 0.66 21.22
C ASP A 227 -7.30 0.84 20.89
N GLY A 228 -8.01 1.66 21.67
CA GLY A 228 -9.41 2.00 21.44
C GLY A 228 -9.64 2.74 20.11
N ALA A 229 -8.73 3.66 19.75
CA ALA A 229 -8.79 4.38 18.48
C ALA A 229 -8.58 3.45 17.27
N LEU A 230 -7.62 2.53 17.33
CA LEU A 230 -7.38 1.55 16.27
C LEU A 230 -8.53 0.53 16.16
N LYS A 231 -9.12 0.13 17.29
CA LYS A 231 -10.33 -0.69 17.29
C LYS A 231 -11.49 0.01 16.59
N TRP A 232 -11.70 1.29 16.90
CA TRP A 232 -12.71 2.09 16.21
C TRP A 232 -12.42 2.18 14.71
N ALA A 233 -11.17 2.44 14.31
CA ALA A 233 -10.77 2.49 12.91
C ALA A 233 -11.07 1.17 12.19
N GLN A 234 -10.80 0.02 12.82
CA GLN A 234 -11.09 -1.29 12.25
C GLN A 234 -12.61 -1.52 12.05
N GLN A 235 -13.42 -1.05 12.97
CA GLN A 235 -14.89 -1.10 12.86
C GLN A 235 -15.44 -0.18 11.76
N ASN A 236 -14.64 0.83 11.34
CA ASN A 236 -14.96 1.82 10.32
C ASN A 236 -13.97 1.77 9.13
N ASP A 237 -13.40 0.61 8.86
CA ASP A 237 -12.32 0.45 7.86
C ASP A 237 -12.72 0.80 6.42
N LYS A 238 -14.03 0.80 6.13
CA LYS A 238 -14.57 1.26 4.84
C LYS A 238 -14.56 2.78 4.68
N ASP A 239 -14.46 3.52 5.79
CA ASP A 239 -14.57 4.97 5.82
C ASP A 239 -13.23 5.66 6.10
N ILE A 240 -12.33 5.03 6.87
CA ILE A 240 -11.05 5.62 7.24
C ILE A 240 -9.85 4.77 6.83
N TRP A 241 -8.86 5.42 6.23
CA TRP A 241 -7.59 4.84 5.88
C TRP A 241 -6.53 5.17 6.94
N VAL A 242 -6.09 4.18 7.73
CA VAL A 242 -5.00 4.35 8.68
C VAL A 242 -3.70 3.85 8.06
N ALA A 243 -2.74 4.75 7.86
CA ALA A 243 -1.46 4.43 7.23
C ALA A 243 -0.33 5.34 7.72
N PRO A 244 0.95 4.93 7.53
CA PRO A 244 2.11 5.77 7.79
C PRO A 244 2.04 7.13 7.11
N MET A 245 2.59 8.16 7.76
CA MET A 245 2.50 9.55 7.30
C MET A 245 3.11 9.74 5.91
N GLY A 246 4.30 9.20 5.67
CA GLY A 246 4.97 9.29 4.39
C GLY A 246 4.21 8.56 3.28
N PHE A 247 3.50 7.48 3.60
CA PHE A 247 2.73 6.72 2.62
C PHE A 247 1.44 7.46 2.23
N VAL A 248 0.77 8.11 3.20
CA VAL A 248 -0.37 9.00 2.90
C VAL A 248 0.08 10.19 2.05
N ALA A 249 1.22 10.80 2.39
CA ALA A 249 1.78 11.91 1.62
C ALA A 249 2.15 11.50 0.19
N MET A 250 2.78 10.32 0.02
CA MET A 250 3.14 9.76 -1.28
C MET A 250 1.88 9.51 -2.12
N TYR A 251 0.87 8.85 -1.55
CA TYR A 251 -0.41 8.62 -2.21
C TYR A 251 -1.05 9.93 -2.71
N ILE A 252 -1.10 10.98 -1.86
CA ILE A 252 -1.65 12.29 -2.26
C ILE A 252 -0.85 12.89 -3.42
N LYS A 253 0.50 12.90 -3.32
CA LYS A 253 1.37 13.47 -4.36
C LYS A 253 1.20 12.72 -5.69
N GLU A 254 1.23 11.38 -5.65
CA GLU A 254 1.06 10.54 -6.83
C GLU A 254 -0.35 10.68 -7.41
N ARG A 255 -1.40 10.61 -6.60
CA ARG A 255 -2.78 10.80 -7.05
C ARG A 255 -2.96 12.14 -7.77
N LYS A 256 -2.42 13.23 -7.23
CA LYS A 256 -2.52 14.58 -7.83
C LYS A 256 -1.74 14.72 -9.13
N ALA A 257 -0.63 14.02 -9.26
CA ALA A 257 0.21 14.06 -10.45
C ALA A 257 -0.21 13.03 -11.51
N SER A 258 -0.98 12.01 -11.12
CA SER A 258 -1.35 10.92 -12.00
C SER A 258 -2.57 11.23 -12.87
N LYS A 259 -2.54 10.66 -14.06
CA LYS A 259 -3.70 10.51 -14.94
C LYS A 259 -3.91 9.04 -15.25
N ILE A 260 -5.18 8.62 -15.31
CA ILE A 260 -5.57 7.32 -15.83
C ILE A 260 -6.30 7.54 -17.15
N GLU A 261 -5.77 6.97 -18.22
CA GLU A 261 -6.28 7.17 -19.57
C GLU A 261 -6.61 5.81 -20.20
N ALA A 262 -7.80 5.71 -20.76
CA ALA A 262 -8.17 4.55 -21.54
C ALA A 262 -7.36 4.52 -22.85
N GLN A 263 -7.00 3.33 -23.29
CA GLN A 263 -6.27 3.08 -24.52
C GLN A 263 -7.20 2.42 -25.55
N ASP A 264 -7.26 2.99 -26.76
CA ASP A 264 -8.05 2.45 -27.86
C ASP A 264 -7.44 1.17 -28.44
N GLY A 265 -8.27 0.33 -29.08
CA GLY A 265 -7.84 -0.84 -29.83
C GLY A 265 -7.69 -2.12 -29.01
N GLY A 266 -8.31 -2.22 -27.85
CA GLY A 266 -8.40 -3.47 -27.08
C GLY A 266 -9.20 -4.56 -27.83
N ALA A 267 -8.89 -5.84 -27.52
CA ALA A 267 -9.70 -6.96 -27.97
C ALA A 267 -11.13 -6.86 -27.41
N ALA A 268 -12.08 -7.53 -28.04
CA ALA A 268 -13.43 -7.65 -27.52
C ALA A 268 -13.39 -8.16 -26.07
N ASN A 269 -14.30 -7.65 -25.21
CA ASN A 269 -14.32 -8.00 -23.79
C ASN A 269 -13.05 -7.62 -23.00
N THR A 270 -12.33 -6.58 -23.45
CA THR A 270 -11.11 -6.09 -22.80
C THR A 270 -11.16 -4.56 -22.71
N MET A 271 -10.81 -4.01 -21.55
CA MET A 271 -10.52 -2.59 -21.34
C MET A 271 -9.03 -2.44 -21.01
N THR A 272 -8.40 -1.42 -21.58
CA THR A 272 -6.96 -1.16 -21.36
C THR A 272 -6.79 0.28 -20.89
N PHE A 273 -5.92 0.48 -19.89
CA PHE A 273 -5.62 1.80 -19.33
C PHE A 273 -4.12 1.99 -19.16
N GLU A 274 -3.71 3.23 -19.15
CA GLU A 274 -2.39 3.66 -18.67
C GLU A 274 -2.57 4.58 -17.46
N LEU A 275 -1.83 4.29 -16.38
CA LEU A 275 -1.75 5.12 -15.19
C LEU A 275 -0.36 5.72 -15.12
N LYS A 276 -0.25 7.03 -15.27
CA LYS A 276 1.05 7.72 -15.36
C LYS A 276 1.08 8.98 -14.53
N HIS A 277 2.26 9.28 -13.96
CA HIS A 277 2.59 10.59 -13.38
C HIS A 277 3.97 11.06 -13.87
N ASN A 278 4.24 12.34 -13.63
CA ASN A 278 5.49 13.00 -14.03
C ASN A 278 6.23 13.63 -12.84
N ILE A 279 6.11 13.06 -11.65
CA ILE A 279 6.87 13.54 -10.48
C ILE A 279 8.35 13.33 -10.78
N ALA A 280 9.13 14.42 -10.73
CA ALA A 280 10.52 14.46 -11.17
C ALA A 280 11.53 14.59 -10.03
N ASP A 281 11.09 14.68 -8.76
CA ASP A 281 12.04 14.67 -7.66
C ASP A 281 12.60 13.25 -7.42
N ASN A 282 13.81 13.20 -6.86
CA ASN A 282 14.52 11.93 -6.63
C ASN A 282 14.48 11.52 -5.14
N ILE A 283 13.51 12.01 -4.39
CA ILE A 283 13.40 11.72 -2.94
C ILE A 283 12.92 10.30 -2.71
N SER A 284 11.98 9.85 -3.54
CA SER A 284 11.43 8.50 -3.54
C SER A 284 11.16 8.03 -4.98
N LYS A 285 10.83 6.75 -5.15
CA LYS A 285 10.44 6.19 -6.44
C LYS A 285 9.03 6.61 -6.87
N TYR A 286 8.18 7.02 -5.93
CA TYR A 286 6.78 7.32 -6.20
C TYR A 286 6.08 6.16 -6.91
N ASP A 287 6.20 4.97 -6.34
CA ASP A 287 5.58 3.71 -6.80
C ASP A 287 4.56 3.17 -5.78
N TYR A 288 3.85 4.06 -5.09
CA TYR A 288 2.79 3.69 -4.16
C TYR A 288 1.52 3.33 -4.94
N PRO A 289 0.86 2.19 -4.67
CA PRO A 289 -0.34 1.80 -5.39
C PRO A 289 -1.48 2.81 -5.19
N LEU A 290 -2.11 3.22 -6.29
CA LEU A 290 -3.31 4.05 -6.28
C LEU A 290 -4.54 3.18 -6.48
N SER A 291 -5.58 3.40 -5.68
CA SER A 291 -6.84 2.67 -5.82
C SER A 291 -7.65 3.21 -7.00
N ILE A 292 -8.02 2.32 -7.90
CA ILE A 292 -8.72 2.60 -9.13
C ILE A 292 -10.08 1.91 -9.08
N ARG A 293 -11.11 2.56 -9.66
CA ARG A 293 -12.34 1.87 -10.04
C ARG A 293 -12.70 2.17 -11.48
N VAL A 294 -13.27 1.19 -12.13
CA VAL A 294 -13.75 1.27 -13.51
C VAL A 294 -15.22 0.89 -13.53
N LYS A 295 -16.08 1.73 -14.11
CA LYS A 295 -17.49 1.41 -14.25
C LYS A 295 -17.67 0.26 -15.25
N SER A 296 -18.41 -0.77 -14.88
CA SER A 296 -18.62 -1.95 -15.72
C SER A 296 -19.84 -2.75 -15.23
N ASP A 297 -20.49 -3.42 -16.15
CA ASP A 297 -21.53 -4.42 -15.92
C ASP A 297 -20.99 -5.86 -15.84
N TRP A 298 -19.67 -6.04 -15.98
CA TRP A 298 -19.04 -7.36 -15.91
C TRP A 298 -19.09 -7.91 -14.48
N SER A 299 -19.53 -9.15 -14.37
CA SER A 299 -19.65 -9.82 -13.08
C SER A 299 -18.40 -10.55 -12.62
N LYS A 300 -17.50 -10.88 -13.56
CA LYS A 300 -16.24 -11.57 -13.29
C LYS A 300 -15.15 -11.02 -14.17
N VAL A 301 -14.02 -10.65 -13.57
CA VAL A 301 -12.92 -10.02 -14.31
C VAL A 301 -11.57 -10.61 -13.91
N GLU A 302 -10.61 -10.42 -14.79
CA GLU A 302 -9.18 -10.57 -14.52
C GLU A 302 -8.52 -9.24 -14.81
N VAL A 303 -7.71 -8.74 -13.85
CA VAL A 303 -6.99 -7.48 -14.00
C VAL A 303 -5.48 -7.76 -13.94
N THR A 304 -4.74 -7.21 -14.90
CA THR A 304 -3.27 -7.28 -14.91
C THR A 304 -2.66 -5.91 -15.12
N GLN A 305 -1.44 -5.71 -14.61
CA GLN A 305 -0.61 -4.54 -14.93
C GLN A 305 0.77 -5.05 -15.37
N GLY A 306 1.17 -4.77 -16.62
CA GLY A 306 2.27 -5.51 -17.23
C GLY A 306 2.01 -7.02 -17.14
N ASP A 307 2.97 -7.77 -16.61
CA ASP A 307 2.85 -9.22 -16.40
C ASP A 307 2.26 -9.59 -15.03
N ALA A 308 2.02 -8.60 -14.15
CA ALA A 308 1.52 -8.84 -12.80
C ALA A 308 -0.01 -8.93 -12.78
N LYS A 309 -0.55 -9.98 -12.15
CA LYS A 309 -1.98 -10.07 -11.86
C LYS A 309 -2.30 -9.20 -10.64
N LEU A 310 -3.31 -8.32 -10.78
CA LEU A 310 -3.80 -7.48 -9.71
C LEU A 310 -5.00 -8.16 -9.02
N GLU A 311 -5.06 -8.01 -7.70
CA GLU A 311 -6.27 -8.33 -6.95
C GLU A 311 -7.38 -7.34 -7.35
N SER A 312 -8.57 -7.87 -7.61
CA SER A 312 -9.69 -7.07 -8.05
C SER A 312 -11.01 -7.52 -7.43
N LYS A 313 -11.93 -6.59 -7.24
CA LYS A 313 -13.28 -6.83 -6.73
C LYS A 313 -14.28 -6.19 -7.67
N VAL A 314 -15.39 -6.89 -7.94
CA VAL A 314 -16.55 -6.33 -8.63
C VAL A 314 -17.63 -6.05 -7.59
N ASP A 315 -18.10 -4.81 -7.53
CA ASP A 315 -19.12 -4.38 -6.58
C ASP A 315 -19.85 -3.12 -7.08
N GLY A 316 -21.18 -3.07 -6.92
CA GLY A 316 -21.97 -1.87 -7.21
C GLY A 316 -21.85 -1.32 -8.64
N GLY A 317 -21.58 -2.16 -9.65
CA GLY A 317 -21.38 -1.72 -11.04
C GLY A 317 -20.00 -1.14 -11.31
N TYR A 318 -19.01 -1.46 -10.46
CA TYR A 318 -17.61 -1.08 -10.62
C TYR A 318 -16.68 -2.26 -10.41
N ILE A 319 -15.54 -2.20 -11.08
CA ILE A 319 -14.38 -3.05 -10.86
C ILE A 319 -13.35 -2.23 -10.08
N TYR A 320 -12.92 -2.74 -8.93
CA TYR A 320 -11.95 -2.09 -8.04
C TYR A 320 -10.63 -2.86 -8.06
N PHE A 321 -9.52 -2.15 -8.13
CA PHE A 321 -8.17 -2.69 -8.03
C PHE A 321 -7.17 -1.58 -7.64
N ASP A 322 -6.00 -1.97 -7.17
CA ASP A 322 -4.89 -1.05 -6.94
C ASP A 322 -3.86 -1.21 -8.06
N ALA A 323 -3.36 -0.09 -8.59
CA ALA A 323 -2.36 -0.08 -9.66
C ALA A 323 -1.24 0.91 -9.34
N VAL A 324 -0.01 0.59 -9.75
CA VAL A 324 1.17 1.42 -9.53
C VAL A 324 1.37 2.33 -10.74
N PRO A 325 1.51 3.65 -10.55
CA PRO A 325 1.80 4.56 -11.67
C PRO A 325 3.11 4.16 -12.38
N ASN A 326 3.14 4.36 -13.69
CA ASN A 326 4.29 4.11 -14.58
C ASN A 326 4.75 2.63 -14.71
N GLU A 327 4.05 1.66 -14.13
CA GLU A 327 4.40 0.22 -14.16
C GLU A 327 3.76 -0.55 -15.33
N GLY A 328 3.44 0.17 -16.43
CA GLY A 328 2.94 -0.44 -17.67
C GLY A 328 1.42 -0.43 -17.80
N LYS A 329 0.95 -1.10 -18.84
CA LYS A 329 -0.48 -1.16 -19.18
C LYS A 329 -1.28 -1.93 -18.14
N ILE A 330 -2.45 -1.41 -17.82
CA ILE A 330 -3.47 -2.09 -17.03
C ILE A 330 -4.47 -2.69 -18.01
N VAL A 331 -4.70 -4.00 -17.90
CA VAL A 331 -5.64 -4.73 -18.75
C VAL A 331 -6.71 -5.36 -17.87
N VAL A 332 -7.95 -5.02 -18.14
CA VAL A 332 -9.14 -5.58 -17.48
C VAL A 332 -9.87 -6.46 -18.50
N LYS A 333 -9.97 -7.75 -18.25
CA LYS A 333 -10.65 -8.73 -19.11
C LYS A 333 -11.94 -9.21 -18.46
N ASN A 334 -13.00 -9.33 -19.26
CA ASN A 334 -14.23 -10.00 -18.85
C ASN A 334 -13.99 -11.53 -18.79
N ALA A 335 -13.87 -12.07 -17.59
CA ALA A 335 -13.64 -13.50 -17.39
C ALA A 335 -14.91 -14.37 -17.49
N ALA A 336 -16.07 -13.74 -17.65
CA ALA A 336 -17.35 -14.43 -17.91
C ALA A 336 -17.64 -14.60 -19.40
N ALA A 337 -16.93 -13.88 -20.29
CA ALA A 337 -17.07 -14.04 -21.72
C ALA A 337 -16.51 -15.39 -22.17
N ALA A 338 -17.24 -16.12 -23.03
CA ALA A 338 -16.74 -17.35 -23.60
C ALA A 338 -15.44 -17.09 -24.39
N PRO A 339 -14.47 -18.01 -24.40
CA PRO A 339 -13.27 -17.84 -25.22
C PRO A 339 -13.67 -17.68 -26.68
N GLU A 340 -13.11 -16.67 -27.37
CA GLU A 340 -13.28 -16.54 -28.80
C GLU A 340 -12.76 -17.81 -29.47
N SER A 341 -13.64 -18.53 -30.18
CA SER A 341 -13.27 -19.70 -30.93
C SER A 341 -12.33 -19.30 -32.07
N SER A 342 -11.05 -19.49 -31.89
CA SER A 342 -10.12 -19.57 -33.01
C SER A 342 -10.43 -20.86 -33.78
N SER A 343 -11.15 -20.72 -34.89
CA SER A 343 -11.37 -21.79 -35.84
C SER A 343 -10.06 -22.17 -36.51
N SER A 344 -9.45 -23.24 -36.04
CA SER A 344 -8.61 -24.10 -36.88
C SER A 344 -8.94 -25.55 -36.51
N ALA A 345 -9.58 -26.19 -37.45
CA ALA A 345 -9.94 -27.59 -37.42
C ALA A 345 -8.71 -28.47 -37.38
N GLU A 346 -8.68 -29.43 -36.48
CA GLU A 346 -8.27 -30.81 -36.76
C GLU A 346 -8.61 -31.71 -35.57
N GLN A 347 -9.50 -32.66 -35.83
CA GLN A 347 -9.78 -33.80 -35.01
C GLN A 347 -8.93 -34.98 -35.51
N PRO A 348 -8.45 -35.95 -34.73
CA PRO A 348 -9.36 -37.01 -34.28
C PRO A 348 -9.07 -37.71 -32.90
N THR A 349 -10.15 -38.17 -32.35
CA THR A 349 -10.52 -39.46 -31.71
C THR A 349 -9.80 -40.05 -30.52
N SER A 350 -10.64 -40.29 -29.51
CA SER A 350 -10.85 -41.50 -28.64
C SER A 350 -9.83 -41.67 -27.50
N SER A 351 -10.20 -41.99 -26.30
CA SER A 351 -11.28 -42.71 -25.64
C SER A 351 -11.02 -42.78 -24.13
N SER A 352 -12.14 -42.85 -23.38
CA SER A 352 -12.40 -43.58 -22.12
C SER A 352 -11.77 -43.06 -20.81
N SER A 353 -12.64 -42.48 -20.01
CA SER A 353 -13.20 -42.91 -18.72
C SER A 353 -12.26 -43.08 -17.54
N VAL A 354 -12.53 -42.35 -16.45
CA VAL A 354 -13.09 -42.81 -15.17
C VAL A 354 -13.17 -41.62 -14.20
N ASN A 355 -14.37 -41.41 -13.69
CA ASN A 355 -14.63 -40.54 -12.53
C ASN A 355 -14.34 -41.37 -11.26
N PRO A 356 -13.95 -40.77 -10.13
CA PRO A 356 -14.92 -40.71 -9.05
C PRO A 356 -15.03 -39.37 -8.32
N GLU A 357 -16.26 -39.05 -7.97
CA GLU A 357 -16.67 -38.05 -7.01
C GLU A 357 -16.02 -38.23 -5.64
N SER A 358 -15.69 -37.16 -4.97
CA SER A 358 -16.00 -37.05 -3.55
C SER A 358 -16.11 -35.58 -3.12
N SER A 359 -17.25 -35.30 -2.54
CA SER A 359 -17.69 -34.12 -1.85
C SER A 359 -16.83 -33.82 -0.62
N SER A 360 -16.46 -32.58 -0.42
CA SER A 360 -16.31 -32.02 0.93
C SER A 360 -16.51 -30.48 0.92
N SER A 361 -17.44 -30.09 1.76
CA SER A 361 -17.84 -28.76 2.10
C SER A 361 -16.65 -27.90 2.60
N GLU A 362 -16.36 -26.80 1.94
CA GLU A 362 -15.46 -25.78 2.47
C GLU A 362 -16.24 -24.63 3.12
N THR A 363 -16.07 -24.55 4.43
CA THR A 363 -16.43 -23.39 5.24
C THR A 363 -15.57 -22.20 4.82
N ALA A 364 -16.22 -21.13 4.42
CA ALA A 364 -15.58 -19.86 4.08
C ALA A 364 -14.85 -19.27 5.31
N LEU A 365 -13.54 -19.10 5.20
CA LEU A 365 -12.73 -18.33 6.16
C LEU A 365 -12.84 -16.83 5.85
N PRO A 366 -12.81 -15.94 6.88
CA PRO A 366 -12.94 -14.52 6.68
C PRO A 366 -11.74 -13.96 5.90
N MET A 367 -12.03 -13.16 4.88
CA MET A 367 -11.03 -12.45 4.07
C MET A 367 -10.28 -11.44 4.96
N GLN A 368 -9.00 -11.68 5.19
CA GLN A 368 -8.08 -10.67 5.71
C GLN A 368 -7.82 -9.64 4.60
N ALA A 369 -7.91 -8.36 4.96
CA ALA A 369 -7.56 -7.24 4.10
C ALA A 369 -6.09 -7.37 3.65
N PHE A 370 -5.87 -7.48 2.33
CA PHE A 370 -4.54 -7.55 1.74
C PHE A 370 -3.97 -6.13 1.65
N ASP A 371 -2.92 -5.87 2.39
CA ASP A 371 -2.04 -4.70 2.32
C ASP A 371 -1.17 -4.84 1.06
N GLY A 372 -1.63 -4.34 -0.09
CA GLY A 372 -0.97 -4.18 -1.41
C GLY A 372 0.42 -4.79 -1.71
N ARG A 373 0.89 -5.76 -0.96
CA ARG A 373 2.21 -6.35 -1.05
C ARG A 373 2.20 -7.58 -1.94
N GLN A 374 3.02 -7.54 -2.97
CA GLN A 374 3.15 -8.65 -3.91
C GLN A 374 3.76 -9.87 -3.22
N LEU A 375 3.01 -10.98 -3.18
CA LEU A 375 3.53 -12.29 -2.79
C LEU A 375 4.63 -12.71 -3.75
N ALA A 376 5.83 -13.01 -3.26
CA ALA A 376 6.97 -13.41 -4.09
C ALA A 376 7.76 -14.56 -3.46
N ALA A 377 8.45 -15.32 -4.31
CA ALA A 377 9.45 -16.28 -3.90
C ALA A 377 10.67 -16.16 -4.83
N TYR A 378 11.87 -16.15 -4.26
CA TYR A 378 13.13 -16.01 -4.99
C TYR A 378 14.27 -16.71 -4.23
N VAL A 379 15.41 -16.86 -4.91
CA VAL A 379 16.65 -17.31 -4.24
C VAL A 379 17.47 -16.07 -3.89
N ASP A 380 17.74 -15.87 -2.61
CA ASP A 380 18.53 -14.75 -2.13
C ASP A 380 20.05 -14.93 -2.42
N ALA A 381 20.83 -13.87 -2.17
CA ALA A 381 22.29 -13.89 -2.39
C ALA A 381 23.04 -14.94 -1.56
N SER A 382 22.43 -15.44 -0.48
CA SER A 382 22.99 -16.51 0.37
C SER A 382 22.56 -17.92 -0.09
N GLY A 383 21.82 -18.03 -1.21
CA GLY A 383 21.36 -19.31 -1.74
C GLY A 383 20.10 -19.89 -1.05
N TYR A 384 19.42 -19.09 -0.22
CA TYR A 384 18.16 -19.51 0.40
C TYR A 384 16.97 -19.21 -0.50
N ILE A 385 16.02 -20.15 -0.56
CA ILE A 385 14.66 -19.84 -1.03
C ILE A 385 14.00 -18.96 0.02
N THR A 386 13.71 -17.74 -0.38
CA THR A 386 13.13 -16.69 0.44
C THR A 386 11.76 -16.32 -0.13
N VAL A 387 10.78 -16.14 0.74
CA VAL A 387 9.42 -15.73 0.37
C VAL A 387 9.09 -14.38 0.96
N GLN A 388 8.31 -13.59 0.23
CA GLN A 388 7.83 -12.28 0.68
C GLN A 388 6.31 -12.27 0.75
N ASN A 389 5.79 -11.57 1.77
CA ASN A 389 4.37 -11.30 1.98
C ASN A 389 3.48 -12.55 2.10
N ALA A 390 4.06 -13.65 2.61
CA ALA A 390 3.37 -14.94 2.75
C ALA A 390 2.73 -15.16 4.14
N GLN A 391 2.57 -14.10 4.95
CA GLN A 391 2.03 -14.22 6.32
C GLN A 391 0.68 -14.95 6.35
N GLY A 392 0.59 -15.94 7.22
CA GLY A 392 -0.62 -16.75 7.39
C GLY A 392 -0.85 -17.81 6.31
N LEU A 393 -0.11 -17.74 5.19
CA LEU A 393 -0.24 -18.70 4.10
C LEU A 393 0.64 -19.93 4.31
N ASN A 394 0.18 -21.09 3.83
CA ASN A 394 1.00 -22.29 3.78
C ASN A 394 2.00 -22.20 2.64
N ILE A 395 3.27 -22.48 2.94
CA ILE A 395 4.39 -22.49 2.00
C ILE A 395 4.88 -23.92 1.89
N THR A 396 4.91 -24.46 0.67
CA THR A 396 5.43 -25.82 0.40
C THR A 396 6.50 -25.72 -0.67
N VAL A 397 7.67 -26.30 -0.42
CA VAL A 397 8.79 -26.36 -1.36
C VAL A 397 8.91 -27.82 -1.85
N PHE A 398 8.96 -27.99 -3.17
CA PHE A 398 9.14 -29.25 -3.85
C PHE A 398 10.51 -29.26 -4.54
N ASN A 399 11.16 -30.40 -4.59
CA ASN A 399 12.34 -30.61 -5.45
C ASN A 399 11.92 -30.90 -6.89
N SER A 400 12.91 -31.07 -7.79
CA SER A 400 12.68 -31.38 -9.20
C SER A 400 11.98 -32.72 -9.48
N LEU A 401 11.91 -33.62 -8.50
CA LEU A 401 11.21 -34.90 -8.57
C LEU A 401 9.75 -34.78 -8.07
N GLY A 402 9.31 -33.58 -7.66
CA GLY A 402 7.97 -33.36 -7.11
C GLY A 402 7.82 -33.73 -5.63
N ASN A 403 8.89 -34.17 -4.95
CA ASN A 403 8.85 -34.49 -3.53
C ASN A 403 8.85 -33.21 -2.68
N VAL A 404 8.03 -33.20 -1.62
CA VAL A 404 8.02 -32.10 -0.63
C VAL A 404 9.32 -32.16 0.17
N VAL A 405 10.10 -31.06 0.14
CA VAL A 405 11.33 -30.90 0.92
C VAL A 405 11.16 -29.97 2.11
N ARG A 406 10.14 -29.13 2.09
CA ARG A 406 9.80 -28.24 3.21
C ARG A 406 8.33 -27.84 3.16
N THR A 407 7.68 -27.84 4.33
CA THR A 407 6.38 -27.20 4.55
C THR A 407 6.51 -26.31 5.78
N THR A 408 6.01 -25.08 5.68
CA THR A 408 5.98 -24.10 6.77
C THR A 408 4.84 -23.15 6.58
N LYS A 409 4.54 -22.35 7.60
CA LYS A 409 3.58 -21.25 7.51
C LYS A 409 4.34 -19.92 7.41
N GLY A 410 3.86 -19.01 6.60
CA GLY A 410 4.41 -17.64 6.52
C GLY A 410 4.21 -16.92 7.84
N ILE A 411 5.29 -16.43 8.46
CA ILE A 411 5.26 -15.74 9.76
C ILE A 411 5.71 -14.28 9.67
N GLY A 412 6.33 -13.87 8.56
CA GLY A 412 6.87 -12.53 8.38
C GLY A 412 6.74 -12.04 6.94
N LEU A 413 7.07 -10.76 6.72
CA LEU A 413 7.07 -10.14 5.39
C LEU A 413 8.12 -10.74 4.47
N VAL A 414 9.27 -11.08 5.01
CA VAL A 414 10.36 -11.79 4.33
C VAL A 414 10.77 -12.95 5.21
N GLN A 415 10.79 -14.15 4.65
CA GLN A 415 11.12 -15.36 5.40
C GLN A 415 11.98 -16.29 4.56
N LYS A 416 13.14 -16.68 5.10
CA LYS A 416 13.95 -17.77 4.56
C LYS A 416 13.27 -19.09 4.88
N VAL A 417 12.90 -19.84 3.87
CA VAL A 417 12.07 -21.07 4.05
C VAL A 417 12.84 -22.34 3.80
N TYR A 418 13.84 -22.31 2.93
CA TYR A 418 14.61 -23.49 2.58
C TYR A 418 16.01 -23.16 2.04
N SER A 419 17.03 -23.92 2.46
CA SER A 419 18.34 -23.97 1.84
C SER A 419 18.67 -25.44 1.57
N GLY A 420 18.86 -25.79 0.32
CA GLY A 420 19.11 -27.17 -0.10
C GLY A 420 20.24 -27.26 -1.12
N ALA A 421 20.41 -28.45 -1.66
CA ALA A 421 21.36 -28.71 -2.73
C ALA A 421 21.08 -27.83 -3.96
N LYS A 422 22.10 -27.56 -4.78
CA LYS A 422 21.92 -26.91 -6.07
C LYS A 422 20.90 -27.66 -6.93
N GLY A 423 19.97 -26.96 -7.54
CA GLY A 423 18.92 -27.60 -8.31
C GLY A 423 17.69 -26.72 -8.51
N MET A 424 16.70 -27.30 -9.21
CA MET A 424 15.40 -26.66 -9.45
C MET A 424 14.44 -27.01 -8.32
N TYR A 425 13.67 -26.02 -7.89
CA TYR A 425 12.66 -26.15 -6.85
C TYR A 425 11.37 -25.45 -7.27
N VAL A 426 10.24 -25.97 -6.85
CA VAL A 426 8.94 -25.31 -6.98
C VAL A 426 8.48 -24.90 -5.59
N VAL A 427 8.18 -23.61 -5.41
CA VAL A 427 7.64 -23.06 -4.17
C VAL A 427 6.17 -22.75 -4.38
N LYS A 428 5.30 -23.43 -3.64
CA LYS A 428 3.86 -23.19 -3.64
C LYS A 428 3.47 -22.40 -2.40
N ILE A 429 2.76 -21.28 -2.58
CA ILE A 429 2.26 -20.42 -1.51
C ILE A 429 0.80 -20.11 -1.81
N GLY A 430 -0.12 -20.69 -1.02
CA GLY A 430 -1.55 -20.65 -1.35
C GLY A 430 -1.80 -21.23 -2.74
N ASN A 431 -2.41 -20.46 -3.62
CA ASN A 431 -2.72 -20.87 -5.01
C ASN A 431 -1.65 -20.50 -6.03
N ARG A 432 -0.50 -19.93 -5.62
CA ARG A 432 0.59 -19.53 -6.51
C ARG A 432 1.79 -20.46 -6.40
N ALA A 433 2.55 -20.59 -7.50
CA ALA A 433 3.78 -21.37 -7.53
C ALA A 433 4.89 -20.63 -8.30
N TRP A 434 6.11 -20.77 -7.83
CA TRP A 434 7.33 -20.24 -8.45
C TRP A 434 8.31 -21.37 -8.69
N THR A 435 8.95 -21.35 -9.87
CA THR A 435 10.06 -22.24 -10.17
C THR A 435 11.37 -21.50 -9.95
N LEU A 436 12.19 -21.97 -9.03
CA LEU A 436 13.43 -21.31 -8.60
C LEU A 436 14.63 -22.24 -8.79
N LYS A 437 15.81 -21.66 -9.03
CA LYS A 437 17.06 -22.41 -9.18
C LYS A 437 18.07 -21.97 -8.11
N ILE A 438 18.41 -22.87 -7.20
CA ILE A 438 19.57 -22.72 -6.30
C ILE A 438 20.83 -23.05 -7.10
N LYS A 439 21.76 -22.08 -7.23
CA LYS A 439 22.99 -22.17 -8.01
C LYS A 439 24.15 -22.79 -7.25
#